data_1a510e2bb412f1816f1514d4c1ef84a0
#
_entry.id   1a510e2bb412f1816f1514d4c1ef84a0
#
_cell.length_a   1.000
_cell.length_b   1.000
_cell.length_c   1.000
_cell.angle_alpha   90.00
_cell.angle_beta   90.00
_cell.angle_gamma   90.00
#
_symmetry.space_group_name_H-M   'P 1'
#
loop_
_entity.id
_entity.type
_entity.pdbx_description
1 polymer ?
#
loop_
_entity_poly.entity_id
_entity_poly.type
_entity_poly.pdbx_seq_one_letter_code
_entity_poly.pdbx_strand_id
1 'polypeptide(L)' 'MAVPPRTIDPALARVVRRLREEQGISQETLARRADMSTGSYAKVERGRTGPAWITVRAIARGLGMIRAELVALLEEVG' A
#
# COMPACT_ATOMS: atom_id res chain seq x y z
N MET A 1 16.61 11.19 -9.53
CA MET A 1 17.15 9.84 -9.43
C MET A 1 16.05 8.85 -9.09
N ALA A 2 16.01 7.73 -9.78
CA ALA A 2 14.96 6.74 -9.54
C ALA A 2 15.23 5.96 -8.26
N VAL A 3 14.21 5.83 -7.43
CA VAL A 3 14.28 4.98 -6.24
C VAL A 3 14.00 3.55 -6.69
N PRO A 4 14.79 2.57 -6.23
CA PRO A 4 14.51 1.18 -6.59
C PRO A 4 13.08 0.80 -6.18
N PRO A 5 12.34 0.10 -7.05
CA PRO A 5 10.92 -0.21 -6.77
C PRO A 5 10.73 -1.18 -5.61
N ARG A 6 11.81 -1.76 -5.09
CA ARG A 6 11.73 -2.71 -3.98
C ARG A 6 12.33 -2.18 -2.70
N THR A 7 12.47 -0.86 -2.61
CA THR A 7 12.93 -0.25 -1.37
C THR A 7 11.84 -0.36 -0.31
N ILE A 8 12.22 -0.84 0.88
CA ILE A 8 11.31 -0.89 2.01
C ILE A 8 10.90 0.53 2.36
N ASP A 9 9.61 0.76 2.48
CA ASP A 9 9.08 2.09 2.76
C ASP A 9 8.13 2.04 3.95
N PRO A 10 8.61 2.39 5.16
CA PRO A 10 7.75 2.43 6.34
C PRO A 10 6.60 3.42 6.23
N ALA A 11 6.78 4.50 5.45
CA ALA A 11 5.70 5.45 5.24
C ALA A 11 4.55 4.81 4.48
N LEU A 12 4.87 4.01 3.46
CA LEU A 12 3.85 3.28 2.70
C LEU A 12 3.04 2.37 3.63
N ALA A 13 3.72 1.61 4.49
CA ALA A 13 3.06 0.70 5.41
C ALA A 13 2.07 1.45 6.31
N ARG A 14 2.50 2.57 6.88
CA ARG A 14 1.65 3.36 7.79
C ARG A 14 0.46 3.97 7.06
N VAL A 15 0.70 4.56 5.90
CA VAL A 15 -0.36 5.23 5.14
C VAL A 15 -1.41 4.23 4.68
N VAL A 16 -0.98 3.11 4.13
CA VAL A 16 -1.90 2.08 3.62
C VAL A 16 -2.73 1.52 4.76
N ARG A 17 -2.12 1.23 5.90
CA ARG A 17 -2.83 0.73 7.07
C ARG A 17 -3.86 1.74 7.57
N ARG A 18 -3.46 3.01 7.68
CA ARG A 18 -4.36 4.06 8.13
C ARG A 18 -5.58 4.19 7.21
N LEU A 19 -5.33 4.23 5.91
CA LEU A 19 -6.42 4.36 4.94
C LEU A 19 -7.37 3.17 5.00
N ARG A 20 -6.81 1.96 5.15
CA ARG A 20 -7.63 0.76 5.29
C ARG A 20 -8.51 0.84 6.54
N GLU A 21 -7.92 1.23 7.67
CA GLU A 21 -8.65 1.32 8.92
C GLU A 21 -9.72 2.42 8.87
N GLU A 22 -9.42 3.54 8.21
CA GLU A 22 -10.41 4.61 8.03
C GLU A 22 -11.60 4.14 7.20
N GLN A 23 -11.38 3.24 6.26
CA GLN A 23 -12.47 2.68 5.46
C GLN A 23 -13.20 1.54 6.18
N GLY A 24 -12.70 1.11 7.32
CA GLY A 24 -13.33 0.05 8.09
C GLY A 24 -13.25 -1.32 7.44
N ILE A 25 -12.26 -1.57 6.61
CA ILE A 25 -12.14 -2.86 5.92
C ILE A 25 -10.96 -3.66 6.48
N SER A 26 -11.07 -4.99 6.37
CA SER A 26 -10.04 -5.90 6.86
C SER A 26 -8.88 -6.01 5.88
N GLN A 27 -7.76 -6.55 6.37
CA GLN A 27 -6.62 -6.86 5.50
C GLN A 27 -7.04 -7.82 4.37
N GLU A 28 -7.86 -8.81 4.72
CA GLU A 28 -8.36 -9.78 3.72
C GLU A 28 -9.16 -9.09 2.63
N THR A 29 -10.03 -8.16 3.00
CA THR A 29 -10.84 -7.43 2.04
C THR A 29 -9.97 -6.59 1.11
N LEU A 30 -9.03 -5.84 1.66
CA LEU A 30 -8.17 -5.01 0.82
C LEU A 30 -7.27 -5.87 -0.08
N ALA A 31 -6.72 -6.95 0.47
CA ALA A 31 -5.89 -7.86 -0.33
C ALA A 31 -6.68 -8.39 -1.52
N ARG A 32 -7.93 -8.81 -1.29
CA ARG A 32 -8.77 -9.32 -2.36
C ARG A 32 -9.03 -8.26 -3.42
N ARG A 33 -9.29 -7.02 -3.01
CA ARG A 33 -9.50 -5.92 -3.95
C ARG A 33 -8.23 -5.59 -4.75
N ALA A 34 -7.08 -5.81 -4.14
CA ALA A 34 -5.79 -5.59 -4.79
C ALA A 34 -5.30 -6.84 -5.55
N ASP A 35 -6.12 -7.89 -5.57
CA ASP A 35 -5.83 -9.12 -6.30
C ASP A 35 -4.54 -9.79 -5.80
N MET A 36 -4.37 -9.81 -4.49
CA MET A 36 -3.21 -10.42 -3.86
C MET A 36 -3.63 -11.23 -2.63
N SER A 37 -2.74 -12.10 -2.15
CA SER A 37 -3.02 -12.88 -0.96
C SER A 37 -2.99 -11.99 0.29
N THR A 38 -3.74 -12.40 1.32
CA THR A 38 -3.76 -11.69 2.59
C THR A 38 -2.36 -11.66 3.21
N GLY A 39 -1.63 -12.76 3.11
CA GLY A 39 -0.27 -12.82 3.65
C GLY A 39 0.68 -11.84 2.97
N SER A 40 0.60 -11.74 1.64
CA SER A 40 1.41 -10.78 0.90
C SER A 40 1.07 -9.34 1.28
N TYR A 41 -0.23 -9.04 1.39
CA TYR A 41 -0.66 -7.71 1.79
C TYR A 41 -0.19 -7.40 3.23
N ALA A 42 -0.31 -8.35 4.14
CA ALA A 42 0.10 -8.15 5.52
C ALA A 42 1.59 -7.79 5.63
N LYS A 43 2.42 -8.34 4.76
CA LYS A 43 3.84 -8.00 4.72
C LYS A 43 4.05 -6.54 4.36
N VAL A 44 3.22 -6.00 3.47
CA VAL A 44 3.28 -4.59 3.10
C VAL A 44 2.97 -3.71 4.31
N GLU A 45 1.92 -4.05 5.07
CA GLU A 45 1.54 -3.27 6.25
C GLU A 45 2.59 -3.35 7.37
N ARG A 46 3.36 -4.43 7.41
CA ARG A 46 4.42 -4.55 8.40
C ARG A 46 5.69 -3.78 8.01
N GLY A 47 5.72 -3.25 6.79
CA GLY A 47 6.88 -2.51 6.30
C GLY A 47 8.09 -3.39 6.08
N ARG A 48 7.89 -4.70 5.91
CA ARG A 48 8.99 -5.65 5.76
C ARG A 48 9.34 -5.96 4.32
N THR A 49 8.57 -5.43 3.39
CA THR A 49 8.79 -5.64 1.97
C THR A 49 8.63 -4.33 1.22
N GLY A 50 9.44 -4.13 0.19
CA GLY A 50 9.27 -3.01 -0.72
C GLY A 50 8.48 -3.51 -1.91
N PRO A 51 7.18 -3.27 -1.98
CA PRO A 51 6.38 -3.78 -3.08
C PRO A 51 6.76 -3.14 -4.40
N ALA A 52 6.61 -3.89 -5.48
CA ALA A 52 6.78 -3.37 -6.82
C ALA A 52 5.69 -2.32 -7.11
N TRP A 53 5.94 -1.43 -8.06
CA TRP A 53 5.00 -0.38 -8.42
C TRP A 53 3.63 -0.93 -8.82
N ILE A 54 3.61 -2.09 -9.47
CA ILE A 54 2.34 -2.72 -9.87
C ILE A 54 1.51 -3.09 -8.63
N THR A 55 2.16 -3.53 -7.56
CA THR A 55 1.49 -3.86 -6.30
C THR A 55 0.97 -2.61 -5.61
N VAL A 56 1.76 -1.54 -5.59
CA VAL A 56 1.33 -0.26 -5.02
C VAL A 56 0.10 0.26 -5.75
N ARG A 57 0.10 0.17 -7.07
CA ARG A 57 -1.03 0.60 -7.89
C ARG A 57 -2.27 -0.25 -7.61
N ALA A 58 -2.10 -1.56 -7.43
CA ALA A 58 -3.21 -2.44 -7.11
C ALA A 58 -3.81 -2.12 -5.75
N ILE A 59 -2.97 -1.86 -4.76
CA ILE A 59 -3.43 -1.49 -3.41
C ILE A 59 -4.17 -0.15 -3.46
N ALA A 60 -3.64 0.83 -4.19
CA ALA A 60 -4.30 2.13 -4.35
C ALA A 60 -5.70 1.93 -4.94
N ARG A 61 -5.81 1.12 -5.99
CA ARG A 61 -7.09 0.83 -6.62
C ARG A 61 -8.04 0.15 -5.61
N GLY A 62 -7.53 -0.76 -4.79
CA GLY A 62 -8.33 -1.42 -3.76
C GLY A 62 -8.84 -0.46 -2.71
N LEU A 63 -8.13 0.65 -2.49
CA LEU A 63 -8.54 1.71 -1.59
C LEU A 63 -9.43 2.76 -2.28
N GLY A 64 -9.71 2.58 -3.57
CA GLY A 64 -10.52 3.54 -4.33
C GLY A 64 -9.74 4.77 -4.77
N MET A 65 -8.43 4.66 -4.89
CA MET A 65 -7.55 5.78 -5.22
C MET A 65 -6.75 5.46 -6.47
N ILE A 66 -6.29 6.51 -7.15
CA ILE A 66 -5.27 6.32 -8.18
C ILE A 66 -3.90 6.38 -7.50
N ARG A 67 -2.91 5.77 -8.15
CA ARG A 67 -1.55 5.71 -7.60
C ARG A 67 -1.01 7.10 -7.22
N ALA A 68 -1.28 8.12 -8.05
CA ALA A 68 -0.79 9.46 -7.80
C ALA A 68 -1.30 10.03 -6.48
N GLU A 69 -2.56 9.72 -6.13
CA GLU A 69 -3.13 10.18 -4.86
C GLU A 69 -2.41 9.52 -3.68
N LEU A 70 -2.15 8.22 -3.79
CA LEU A 70 -1.45 7.50 -2.72
C LEU A 70 -0.02 8.03 -2.57
N VAL A 71 0.68 8.25 -3.68
CA VAL A 71 2.04 8.78 -3.66
C VAL A 71 2.08 10.17 -3.01
N ALA A 72 1.08 11.01 -3.29
CA ALA A 72 0.99 12.32 -2.66
C ALA A 72 0.89 12.23 -1.14
N LEU A 73 0.11 11.26 -0.63
CA LEU A 73 0.00 11.05 0.81
C LEU A 73 1.32 10.56 1.40
N LEU A 74 2.06 9.74 0.67
CA LEU A 74 3.37 9.29 1.12
C LEU A 74 4.33 10.45 1.26
N GLU A 75 4.27 11.41 0.36
CA GLU A 75 5.13 12.58 0.42
C GLU A 75 4.80 13.46 1.61
N GLU A 76 3.53 13.54 2.00
CA GLU A 76 3.13 14.30 3.17
C GLU A 76 3.68 13.68 4.46
N VAL A 77 3.75 12.35 4.51
CA VAL A 77 4.23 11.62 5.68
C VAL A 77 5.75 11.65 5.75
N GLY A 78 6.36 11.55 4.60
CA GLY A 78 7.81 11.50 4.47
C GLY A 78 8.45 12.84 4.68
#